data_08a29badd51634778479e59800938d99
#
_entry.id   08a29badd51634778479e59800938d99
#
_cell.length_a   1.000
_cell.length_b   1.000
_cell.length_c   1.000
_cell.angle_alpha   90.00
_cell.angle_beta   90.00
_cell.angle_gamma   90.00
#
_symmetry.space_group_name_H-M   'P 1'
#
loop_
_entity.id
_entity.type
_entity.pdbx_description
1 polymer ?
#
loop_
_entity_poly.entity_id
_entity_poly.type
_entity_poly.pdbx_seq_one_letter_code
_entity_poly.pdbx_strand_id
1 'polypeptide(L)'
;MIYTITFNPSLDYVIQVDHFKPGIINKTKFEEILPGGKGINVSIVLSNLGHESTALGFMAGFTGEEIEHRLESYGAKTDFIHVKKGLSRINVKMKSDEETEINGMGPDIQPEDIQELFNQLDDLTEKDILVISGSIPSTLPDTMYEQIMERVQKKKIKVVVDETNNLLLKVLKYKPFLIKPNNHELGEIFNVELNTRDEVIPYAKKLQEMGAQNVLISMAGQGAVLVSDNNEVIQSKAPKGEVVNSVGAGDSMVAGFLAGYLETNNYDKAFINGLCCGSASAFQVGLATKEDVENIKKTLSEN
;
A
#
# COMPACT_ATOMS: atom_id res chain seq x y z
N MET A 1 -14.55 -9.51 5.30
CA MET A 1 -14.33 -8.06 5.01
C MET A 1 -12.85 -7.79 4.90
N ILE A 2 -12.44 -6.74 4.16
CA ILE A 2 -11.04 -6.26 4.13
C ILE A 2 -10.97 -5.00 4.98
N TYR A 3 -10.00 -4.94 5.87
CA TYR A 3 -9.67 -3.76 6.65
C TYR A 3 -8.28 -3.26 6.26
N THR A 4 -8.12 -1.96 6.08
CA THR A 4 -6.81 -1.35 5.77
C THR A 4 -6.44 -0.37 6.86
N ILE A 5 -5.22 -0.44 7.37
CA ILE A 5 -4.72 0.53 8.34
C ILE A 5 -3.76 1.50 7.66
N THR A 6 -4.02 2.80 7.81
CA THR A 6 -3.08 3.87 7.50
C THR A 6 -2.86 4.71 8.75
N PHE A 7 -1.67 4.59 9.37
CA PHE A 7 -1.40 5.31 10.62
C PHE A 7 -1.32 6.82 10.47
N ASN A 8 -0.90 7.30 9.31
CA ASN A 8 -0.66 8.71 9.06
C ASN A 8 -1.17 9.13 7.67
N PRO A 9 -2.49 9.14 7.47
CA PRO A 9 -3.13 9.59 6.23
C PRO A 9 -2.74 11.04 5.90
N SER A 10 -2.85 11.41 4.61
CA SER A 10 -2.51 12.74 4.14
C SER A 10 -3.49 13.28 3.11
N LEU A 11 -3.56 14.60 3.01
CA LEU A 11 -3.90 15.25 1.76
C LEU A 11 -2.62 15.48 0.98
N ASP A 12 -2.51 14.88 -0.19
CA ASP A 12 -1.37 15.05 -1.08
C ASP A 12 -1.69 16.20 -2.04
N TYR A 13 -1.05 17.34 -1.82
CA TYR A 13 -1.12 18.50 -2.71
C TYR A 13 -0.09 18.35 -3.82
N VAL A 14 -0.55 17.88 -4.96
CA VAL A 14 0.26 17.68 -6.16
C VAL A 14 0.28 18.98 -6.95
N ILE A 15 1.48 19.54 -7.17
CA ILE A 15 1.66 20.79 -7.90
C ILE A 15 2.69 20.64 -9.00
N GLN A 16 2.53 21.42 -10.06
CA GLN A 16 3.55 21.60 -11.09
C GLN A 16 4.01 23.07 -11.10
N VAL A 17 5.32 23.25 -11.01
CA VAL A 17 5.98 24.55 -11.04
C VAL A 17 7.12 24.51 -12.04
N ASP A 18 7.09 25.34 -13.06
CA ASP A 18 8.21 25.41 -14.01
C ASP A 18 9.41 26.13 -13.37
N HIS A 19 10.57 25.49 -13.47
CA HIS A 19 11.85 26.04 -13.00
C HIS A 19 11.77 26.60 -11.59
N PHE A 20 11.33 25.76 -10.63
CA PHE A 20 11.23 26.14 -9.23
C PHE A 20 12.53 26.76 -8.72
N LYS A 21 12.42 27.89 -8.06
CA LYS A 21 13.57 28.59 -7.45
C LYS A 21 13.28 28.95 -6.00
N PRO A 22 14.10 28.52 -5.05
CA PRO A 22 13.95 28.94 -3.66
C PRO A 22 14.18 30.44 -3.50
N GLY A 23 13.50 31.05 -2.53
CA GLY A 23 13.69 32.46 -2.18
C GLY A 23 12.91 33.48 -3.04
N ILE A 24 12.14 33.02 -4.03
CA ILE A 24 11.27 33.89 -4.85
C ILE A 24 9.83 33.33 -4.87
N ILE A 25 8.88 34.16 -5.39
CA ILE A 25 7.52 33.69 -5.61
C ILE A 25 7.49 32.80 -6.85
N ASN A 26 7.10 31.57 -6.66
CA ASN A 26 6.80 30.59 -7.72
C ASN A 26 5.28 30.50 -7.90
N LYS A 27 4.81 30.25 -9.12
CA LYS A 27 3.39 30.03 -9.42
C LYS A 27 3.18 28.65 -9.98
N THR A 28 2.12 27.99 -9.51
CA THR A 28 1.71 26.68 -10.03
C THR A 28 1.12 26.81 -11.43
N LYS A 29 1.34 25.80 -12.27
CA LYS A 29 0.65 25.61 -13.55
C LYS A 29 -0.43 24.55 -13.48
N PHE A 30 -0.30 23.64 -12.56
CA PHE A 30 -1.25 22.58 -12.26
C PHE A 30 -1.27 22.37 -10.75
N GLU A 31 -2.44 22.06 -10.23
CA GLU A 31 -2.63 21.67 -8.84
C GLU A 31 -3.80 20.71 -8.68
N GLU A 32 -3.60 19.73 -7.82
CA GLU A 32 -4.59 18.73 -7.48
C GLU A 32 -4.43 18.32 -6.03
N ILE A 33 -5.54 18.00 -5.35
CA ILE A 33 -5.52 17.46 -3.99
C ILE A 33 -6.09 16.06 -4.00
N LEU A 34 -5.29 15.09 -3.55
CA LEU A 34 -5.65 13.67 -3.49
C LEU A 34 -5.59 13.15 -2.06
N PRO A 35 -6.45 12.21 -1.67
CA PRO A 35 -6.25 11.47 -0.43
C PRO A 35 -5.02 10.59 -0.58
N GLY A 36 -4.14 10.59 0.42
CA GLY A 36 -2.88 9.86 0.39
C GLY A 36 -2.69 8.95 1.60
N GLY A 37 -1.89 7.92 1.38
CA GLY A 37 -1.55 6.88 2.33
C GLY A 37 -1.70 5.49 1.71
N LYS A 38 -0.75 4.59 1.99
CA LYS A 38 -0.72 3.27 1.33
C LYS A 38 -2.02 2.48 1.53
N GLY A 39 -2.52 2.38 2.77
CA GLY A 39 -3.79 1.67 3.04
C GLY A 39 -5.00 2.36 2.42
N ILE A 40 -4.99 3.70 2.32
CA ILE A 40 -6.02 4.46 1.60
C ILE A 40 -6.00 4.09 0.12
N ASN A 41 -4.82 4.06 -0.52
CA ASN A 41 -4.68 3.65 -1.92
C ASN A 41 -5.20 2.23 -2.14
N VAL A 42 -4.88 1.29 -1.23
CA VAL A 42 -5.42 -0.08 -1.28
C VAL A 42 -6.95 -0.07 -1.23
N SER A 43 -7.57 0.71 -0.33
CA SER A 43 -9.03 0.81 -0.20
C SER A 43 -9.69 1.40 -1.45
N ILE A 44 -9.11 2.44 -2.03
CA ILE A 44 -9.61 3.05 -3.27
C ILE A 44 -9.58 2.03 -4.41
N VAL A 45 -8.46 1.33 -4.61
CA VAL A 45 -8.36 0.33 -5.68
C VAL A 45 -9.30 -0.84 -5.46
N LEU A 46 -9.44 -1.34 -4.23
CA LEU A 46 -10.41 -2.37 -3.90
C LEU A 46 -11.84 -1.93 -4.27
N SER A 47 -12.23 -0.70 -3.91
CA SER A 47 -13.53 -0.14 -4.28
C SER A 47 -13.70 -0.04 -5.79
N ASN A 48 -12.70 0.46 -6.51
CA ASN A 48 -12.70 0.54 -7.97
C ASN A 48 -12.89 -0.86 -8.63
N LEU A 49 -12.38 -1.91 -7.99
CA LEU A 49 -12.54 -3.30 -8.44
C LEU A 49 -13.87 -3.94 -8.00
N GLY A 50 -14.68 -3.24 -7.20
CA GLY A 50 -15.97 -3.72 -6.70
C GLY A 50 -15.89 -4.54 -5.41
N HIS A 51 -14.80 -4.42 -4.66
CA HIS A 51 -14.62 -5.08 -3.37
C HIS A 51 -14.79 -4.08 -2.22
N GLU A 52 -15.62 -4.44 -1.24
CA GLU A 52 -15.79 -3.62 -0.04
C GLU A 52 -14.56 -3.71 0.88
N SER A 53 -14.14 -2.57 1.37
CA SER A 53 -13.12 -2.45 2.43
C SER A 53 -13.51 -1.38 3.43
N THR A 54 -12.96 -1.47 4.65
CA THR A 54 -13.08 -0.44 5.68
C THR A 54 -11.70 0.08 6.02
N ALA A 55 -11.50 1.39 5.83
CA ALA A 55 -10.25 2.06 6.16
C ALA A 55 -10.24 2.46 7.63
N LEU A 56 -9.18 2.08 8.34
CA LEU A 56 -8.89 2.38 9.73
C LEU A 56 -7.63 3.25 9.82
N GLY A 57 -7.47 3.92 10.94
CA GLY A 57 -6.30 4.74 11.23
C GLY A 57 -6.68 6.00 12.00
N PHE A 58 -5.83 7.01 11.96
CA PHE A 58 -5.99 8.22 12.76
C PHE A 58 -6.17 9.44 11.88
N MET A 59 -7.23 10.21 12.14
CA MET A 59 -7.55 11.45 11.45
C MET A 59 -7.63 12.59 12.45
N ALA A 60 -7.34 13.83 12.01
CA ALA A 60 -7.48 15.00 12.85
C ALA A 60 -7.84 16.26 12.05
N GLY A 61 -8.74 17.05 12.61
CA GLY A 61 -9.14 18.36 12.09
C GLY A 61 -9.70 18.32 10.67
N PHE A 62 -9.86 19.48 10.07
CA PHE A 62 -10.50 19.63 8.75
C PHE A 62 -9.80 18.87 7.63
N THR A 63 -8.49 18.66 7.74
CA THR A 63 -7.73 17.88 6.77
C THR A 63 -8.06 16.39 6.88
N GLY A 64 -8.30 15.89 8.08
CA GLY A 64 -8.79 14.52 8.31
C GLY A 64 -10.20 14.32 7.75
N GLU A 65 -11.11 15.24 8.03
CA GLU A 65 -12.48 15.22 7.51
C GLU A 65 -12.50 15.23 5.97
N GLU A 66 -11.63 16.02 5.34
CA GLU A 66 -11.52 16.07 3.87
C GLU A 66 -10.95 14.78 3.28
N ILE A 67 -9.96 14.15 3.94
CA ILE A 67 -9.43 12.85 3.50
C ILE A 67 -10.53 11.80 3.54
N GLU A 68 -11.28 11.74 4.64
CA GLU A 68 -12.38 10.79 4.83
C GLU A 68 -13.48 10.99 3.79
N HIS A 69 -13.94 12.25 3.60
CA HIS A 69 -14.92 12.59 2.59
C HIS A 69 -14.50 12.16 1.17
N ARG A 70 -13.24 12.41 0.81
CA ARG A 70 -12.71 11.98 -0.49
C ARG A 70 -12.67 10.46 -0.61
N LEU A 71 -12.24 9.75 0.43
CA LEU A 71 -12.19 8.30 0.42
C LEU A 71 -13.58 7.69 0.27
N GLU A 72 -14.58 8.22 0.96
CA GLU A 72 -15.98 7.82 0.82
C GLU A 72 -16.52 8.09 -0.59
N SER A 73 -16.08 9.18 -1.24
CA SER A 73 -16.48 9.48 -2.63
C SER A 73 -15.97 8.44 -3.64
N TYR A 74 -14.89 7.73 -3.33
CA TYR A 74 -14.43 6.54 -4.06
C TYR A 74 -15.21 5.27 -3.70
N GLY A 75 -16.15 5.33 -2.76
CA GLY A 75 -16.99 4.19 -2.34
C GLY A 75 -16.36 3.29 -1.28
N ALA A 76 -15.21 3.64 -0.72
CA ALA A 76 -14.63 2.93 0.42
C ALA A 76 -15.38 3.30 1.71
N LYS A 77 -15.49 2.33 2.64
CA LYS A 77 -16.02 2.59 3.98
C LYS A 77 -14.89 3.09 4.88
N THR A 78 -15.23 3.93 5.84
CA THR A 78 -14.29 4.49 6.81
C THR A 78 -14.73 4.19 8.24
N ASP A 79 -13.77 3.97 9.11
CA ASP A 79 -13.96 3.86 10.57
C ASP A 79 -12.69 4.40 11.25
N PHE A 80 -12.35 5.66 10.91
CA PHE A 80 -11.17 6.34 11.43
C PHE A 80 -11.38 6.85 12.86
N ILE A 81 -10.31 6.83 13.63
CA ILE A 81 -10.26 7.41 14.97
C ILE A 81 -9.94 8.90 14.83
N HIS A 82 -10.85 9.76 15.32
CA HIS A 82 -10.71 11.20 15.26
C HIS A 82 -9.89 11.74 16.44
N VAL A 83 -8.60 11.96 16.19
CA VAL A 83 -7.64 12.49 17.17
C VAL A 83 -7.94 13.95 17.46
N LYS A 84 -7.95 14.32 18.75
CA LYS A 84 -8.35 15.66 19.22
C LYS A 84 -7.31 16.75 18.96
N LYS A 85 -6.04 16.38 18.78
CA LYS A 85 -4.93 17.33 18.69
C LYS A 85 -4.21 17.23 17.37
N GLY A 86 -3.96 18.40 16.75
CA GLY A 86 -3.22 18.52 15.51
C GLY A 86 -4.13 18.43 14.29
N LEU A 87 -3.53 18.13 13.16
CA LEU A 87 -4.18 17.98 11.85
C LEU A 87 -3.63 16.74 11.17
N SER A 88 -4.45 16.05 10.41
CA SER A 88 -3.95 15.10 9.41
C SER A 88 -3.02 15.84 8.46
N ARG A 89 -1.93 15.21 8.07
CA ARG A 89 -0.86 15.90 7.35
C ARG A 89 -1.27 16.30 5.93
N ILE A 90 -0.67 17.39 5.48
CA ILE A 90 -0.65 17.77 4.06
C ILE A 90 0.76 17.49 3.57
N ASN A 91 0.87 16.71 2.51
CA ASN A 91 2.13 16.54 1.79
C ASN A 91 2.10 17.39 0.54
N VAL A 92 3.23 18.03 0.21
CA VAL A 92 3.40 18.73 -1.06
C VAL A 92 4.24 17.85 -1.98
N LYS A 93 3.67 17.50 -3.14
CA LYS A 93 4.37 16.76 -4.21
C LYS A 93 4.57 17.69 -5.38
N MET A 94 5.75 18.24 -5.48
CA MET A 94 6.07 19.24 -6.50
C MET A 94 6.79 18.60 -7.68
N LYS A 95 6.21 18.73 -8.88
CA LYS A 95 6.85 18.42 -10.15
C LYS A 95 7.47 19.70 -10.71
N SER A 96 8.77 19.68 -10.93
CA SER A 96 9.53 20.76 -11.54
C SER A 96 10.65 20.15 -12.41
N ASP A 97 11.80 20.81 -12.50
CA ASP A 97 13.00 20.23 -13.11
C ASP A 97 13.46 18.96 -12.37
N GLU A 98 13.21 18.91 -11.05
CA GLU A 98 13.35 17.75 -10.18
C GLU A 98 12.06 17.54 -9.37
N GLU A 99 11.70 16.28 -9.13
CA GLU A 99 10.58 15.96 -8.23
C GLU A 99 11.00 16.21 -6.78
N THR A 100 10.17 16.92 -6.04
CA THR A 100 10.41 17.26 -4.63
C THR A 100 9.19 16.97 -3.79
N GLU A 101 9.37 16.26 -2.67
CA GLU A 101 8.32 16.00 -1.72
C GLU A 101 8.61 16.65 -0.37
N ILE A 102 7.58 17.29 0.22
CA ILE A 102 7.59 17.80 1.58
C ILE A 102 6.47 17.12 2.33
N ASN A 103 6.83 16.25 3.27
CA ASN A 103 5.87 15.44 4.02
C ASN A 103 5.60 16.05 5.40
N GLY A 104 4.32 16.29 5.71
CA GLY A 104 3.87 16.77 7.01
C GLY A 104 4.02 15.69 8.10
N MET A 105 3.99 16.13 9.37
CA MET A 105 4.19 15.22 10.52
C MET A 105 2.95 14.41 10.86
N GLY A 106 1.77 15.01 10.75
CA GLY A 106 0.51 14.38 11.17
C GLY A 106 0.07 14.78 12.59
N PRO A 107 -1.03 14.16 13.10
CA PRO A 107 -1.63 14.49 14.39
C PRO A 107 -0.82 13.97 15.59
N ASP A 108 -1.14 14.53 16.76
CA ASP A 108 -0.59 14.12 18.05
C ASP A 108 -1.43 12.97 18.65
N ILE A 109 -1.16 11.74 18.19
CA ILE A 109 -1.88 10.52 18.57
C ILE A 109 -1.57 10.19 20.03
N GLN A 110 -2.62 9.98 20.83
CA GLN A 110 -2.51 9.70 22.26
C GLN A 110 -2.70 8.19 22.56
N PRO A 111 -2.30 7.70 23.74
CA PRO A 111 -2.49 6.30 24.11
C PRO A 111 -3.95 5.83 24.04
N GLU A 112 -4.90 6.72 24.32
CA GLU A 112 -6.34 6.44 24.24
C GLU A 112 -6.78 6.16 22.81
N ASP A 113 -6.24 6.90 21.82
CA ASP A 113 -6.52 6.72 20.40
C ASP A 113 -5.97 5.35 19.93
N ILE A 114 -4.78 4.96 20.42
CA ILE A 114 -4.18 3.63 20.14
C ILE A 114 -5.07 2.52 20.72
N GLN A 115 -5.58 2.71 21.93
CA GLN A 115 -6.47 1.72 22.55
C GLN A 115 -7.78 1.56 21.77
N GLU A 116 -8.30 2.64 21.19
CA GLU A 116 -9.48 2.60 20.32
C GLU A 116 -9.21 1.77 19.05
N LEU A 117 -8.06 1.97 18.38
CA LEU A 117 -7.63 1.11 17.28
C LEU A 117 -7.57 -0.36 17.69
N PHE A 118 -7.01 -0.65 18.85
CA PHE A 118 -6.95 -2.02 19.35
C PHE A 118 -8.33 -2.61 19.60
N ASN A 119 -9.30 -1.82 20.08
CA ASN A 119 -10.68 -2.27 20.25
C ASN A 119 -11.33 -2.61 18.90
N GLN A 120 -11.13 -1.77 17.86
CA GLN A 120 -11.60 -2.10 16.50
C GLN A 120 -10.99 -3.42 15.99
N LEU A 121 -9.70 -3.66 16.23
CA LEU A 121 -9.04 -4.91 15.85
C LEU A 121 -9.56 -6.13 16.63
N ASP A 122 -10.09 -5.93 17.83
CA ASP A 122 -10.68 -7.01 18.62
C ASP A 122 -12.01 -7.52 18.03
N ASP A 123 -12.67 -6.73 17.22
CA ASP A 123 -13.92 -7.13 16.56
C ASP A 123 -13.68 -7.94 15.26
N LEU A 124 -12.45 -7.96 14.74
CA LEU A 124 -12.10 -8.73 13.56
C LEU A 124 -12.15 -10.23 13.82
N THR A 125 -12.47 -11.00 12.78
CA THR A 125 -12.62 -12.46 12.82
C THR A 125 -11.70 -13.17 11.81
N GLU A 126 -11.59 -14.48 11.88
CA GLU A 126 -10.81 -15.30 10.93
C GLU A 126 -11.27 -15.16 9.45
N LYS A 127 -12.46 -14.61 9.19
CA LYS A 127 -13.00 -14.37 7.85
C LYS A 127 -12.53 -13.05 7.26
N ASP A 128 -11.89 -12.21 8.07
CA ASP A 128 -11.44 -10.89 7.68
C ASP A 128 -9.97 -10.92 7.21
N ILE A 129 -9.64 -9.93 6.40
CA ILE A 129 -8.27 -9.67 5.95
C ILE A 129 -7.87 -8.30 6.49
N LEU A 130 -6.69 -8.21 7.08
CA LEU A 130 -6.13 -6.96 7.56
C LEU A 130 -4.92 -6.58 6.71
N VAL A 131 -4.94 -5.39 6.13
CA VAL A 131 -3.80 -4.80 5.42
C VAL A 131 -3.18 -3.73 6.31
N ILE A 132 -1.92 -3.89 6.67
CA ILE A 132 -1.16 -2.90 7.43
C ILE A 132 -0.09 -2.35 6.49
N SER A 133 -0.14 -1.06 6.23
CA SER A 133 0.78 -0.45 5.26
C SER A 133 1.11 1.00 5.61
N GLY A 134 2.31 1.43 5.22
CA GLY A 134 2.80 2.79 5.42
C GLY A 134 3.55 3.00 6.73
N SER A 135 4.34 4.05 6.74
CA SER A 135 5.25 4.39 7.84
C SER A 135 4.54 4.69 9.15
N ILE A 136 5.21 4.38 10.25
CA ILE A 136 4.76 4.73 11.60
C ILE A 136 5.14 6.21 11.85
N PRO A 137 4.17 7.10 12.18
CA PRO A 137 4.50 8.46 12.58
C PRO A 137 5.24 8.48 13.91
N SER A 138 6.06 9.52 14.14
CA SER A 138 6.88 9.65 15.35
C SER A 138 6.08 9.74 16.67
N THR A 139 4.79 9.97 16.59
CA THR A 139 3.86 9.98 17.72
C THR A 139 3.40 8.59 18.15
N LEU A 140 3.66 7.56 17.34
CA LEU A 140 3.38 6.16 17.67
C LEU A 140 4.67 5.40 18.02
N PRO A 141 4.59 4.36 18.86
CA PRO A 141 5.73 3.50 19.12
C PRO A 141 6.17 2.77 17.85
N ASP A 142 7.47 2.61 17.66
CA ASP A 142 8.08 1.87 16.52
C ASP A 142 7.75 0.37 16.52
N THR A 143 7.14 -0.11 17.59
CA THR A 143 6.62 -1.48 17.78
C THR A 143 5.16 -1.64 17.37
N MET A 144 4.51 -0.61 16.78
CA MET A 144 3.07 -0.63 16.49
C MET A 144 2.67 -1.82 15.60
N TYR A 145 3.45 -2.12 14.55
CA TYR A 145 3.22 -3.29 13.70
C TYR A 145 3.27 -4.60 14.50
N GLU A 146 4.26 -4.76 15.37
CA GLU A 146 4.39 -5.95 16.21
C GLU A 146 3.21 -6.08 17.17
N GLN A 147 2.78 -4.98 17.83
CA GLN A 147 1.65 -4.98 18.75
C GLN A 147 0.34 -5.39 18.05
N ILE A 148 0.11 -4.90 16.83
CA ILE A 148 -1.06 -5.29 16.03
C ILE A 148 -0.96 -6.76 15.66
N MET A 149 0.17 -7.21 15.12
CA MET A 149 0.37 -8.60 14.71
C MET A 149 0.18 -9.57 15.87
N GLU A 150 0.72 -9.26 17.07
CA GLU A 150 0.55 -10.06 18.27
C GLU A 150 -0.93 -10.17 18.67
N ARG A 151 -1.67 -9.05 18.57
CA ARG A 151 -3.09 -9.00 18.93
C ARG A 151 -3.95 -9.84 18.02
N VAL A 152 -3.73 -9.77 16.71
CA VAL A 152 -4.56 -10.47 15.72
C VAL A 152 -4.14 -11.91 15.46
N GLN A 153 -2.93 -12.31 15.85
CA GLN A 153 -2.37 -13.65 15.58
C GLN A 153 -3.28 -14.79 16.08
N LYS A 154 -3.84 -14.64 17.29
CA LYS A 154 -4.71 -15.67 17.89
C LYS A 154 -6.03 -15.85 17.15
N LYS A 155 -6.44 -14.85 16.37
CA LYS A 155 -7.70 -14.84 15.63
C LYS A 155 -7.59 -15.50 14.24
N LYS A 156 -6.38 -15.89 13.82
CA LYS A 156 -6.09 -16.48 12.50
C LYS A 156 -6.49 -15.61 11.31
N ILE A 157 -6.50 -14.30 11.51
CA ILE A 157 -6.77 -13.30 10.47
C ILE A 157 -5.64 -13.35 9.45
N LYS A 158 -5.98 -13.28 8.16
CA LYS A 158 -4.97 -13.08 7.11
C LYS A 158 -4.45 -11.64 7.17
N VAL A 159 -3.18 -11.48 7.50
CA VAL A 159 -2.57 -10.15 7.57
C VAL A 159 -1.64 -9.95 6.37
N VAL A 160 -1.84 -8.86 5.66
CA VAL A 160 -0.96 -8.37 4.60
C VAL A 160 -0.12 -7.23 5.16
N VAL A 161 1.20 -7.29 4.95
CA VAL A 161 2.11 -6.23 5.38
C VAL A 161 2.85 -5.67 4.17
N ASP A 162 2.64 -4.37 3.92
CA ASP A 162 3.35 -3.61 2.88
C ASP A 162 4.15 -2.49 3.52
N GLU A 163 5.29 -2.87 4.06
CA GLU A 163 6.26 -1.96 4.67
C GLU A 163 7.67 -2.52 4.47
N THR A 164 8.67 -1.68 4.72
CA THR A 164 10.05 -1.93 4.33
C THR A 164 10.98 -2.21 5.51
N ASN A 165 12.15 -2.79 5.21
CA ASN A 165 13.31 -2.87 6.11
C ASN A 165 13.02 -3.48 7.48
N ASN A 166 13.40 -2.79 8.55
CA ASN A 166 13.35 -3.30 9.91
C ASN A 166 11.92 -3.62 10.41
N LEU A 167 10.91 -2.90 9.96
CA LEU A 167 9.53 -3.16 10.37
C LEU A 167 9.03 -4.47 9.79
N LEU A 168 9.35 -4.75 8.52
CA LEU A 168 9.00 -6.01 7.88
C LEU A 168 9.64 -7.20 8.62
N LEU A 169 10.94 -7.12 8.91
CA LEU A 169 11.66 -8.22 9.59
C LEU A 169 11.08 -8.51 10.98
N LYS A 170 10.68 -7.49 11.73
CA LYS A 170 10.10 -7.64 13.07
C LYS A 170 8.77 -8.40 13.08
N VAL A 171 8.00 -8.35 11.99
CA VAL A 171 6.67 -8.97 11.92
C VAL A 171 6.67 -10.38 11.32
N LEU A 172 7.75 -10.86 10.70
CA LEU A 172 7.82 -12.18 10.07
C LEU A 172 7.53 -13.32 11.05
N LYS A 173 7.98 -13.21 12.31
CA LYS A 173 7.70 -14.18 13.38
C LYS A 173 6.20 -14.44 13.63
N TYR A 174 5.33 -13.48 13.25
CA TYR A 174 3.87 -13.60 13.35
C TYR A 174 3.20 -14.20 12.13
N LYS A 175 3.99 -14.62 11.12
CA LYS A 175 3.56 -15.31 9.91
C LYS A 175 2.52 -14.54 9.10
N PRO A 176 2.83 -13.33 8.59
CA PRO A 176 1.91 -12.58 7.72
C PRO A 176 1.52 -13.43 6.51
N PHE A 177 0.26 -13.33 6.10
CA PHE A 177 -0.29 -14.03 4.93
C PHE A 177 0.41 -13.59 3.64
N LEU A 178 0.65 -12.28 3.48
CA LEU A 178 1.34 -11.71 2.33
C LEU A 178 2.24 -10.57 2.77
N ILE A 179 3.44 -10.53 2.22
CA ILE A 179 4.32 -9.38 2.25
C ILE A 179 4.66 -8.94 0.82
N LYS A 180 4.87 -7.62 0.61
CA LYS A 180 5.19 -7.11 -0.72
C LYS A 180 6.38 -6.12 -0.70
N PRO A 181 7.61 -6.54 -0.53
CA PRO A 181 8.77 -5.69 -0.82
C PRO A 181 8.98 -5.54 -2.34
N ASN A 182 9.66 -4.47 -2.75
CA ASN A 182 10.23 -4.40 -4.09
C ASN A 182 11.64 -5.05 -4.12
N ASN A 183 12.24 -5.17 -5.30
CA ASN A 183 13.56 -5.79 -5.44
C ASN A 183 14.67 -5.01 -4.74
N HIS A 184 14.57 -3.67 -4.64
CA HIS A 184 15.54 -2.84 -3.94
C HIS A 184 15.43 -3.03 -2.43
N GLU A 185 14.21 -2.97 -1.88
CA GLU A 185 13.91 -3.22 -0.47
C GLU A 185 14.35 -4.62 -0.04
N LEU A 186 14.10 -5.63 -0.89
CA LEU A 186 14.59 -7.00 -0.67
C LEU A 186 16.11 -7.03 -0.67
N GLY A 187 16.75 -6.32 -1.60
CA GLY A 187 18.20 -6.20 -1.69
C GLY A 187 18.82 -5.55 -0.45
N GLU A 188 18.20 -4.49 0.07
CA GLU A 188 18.61 -3.83 1.31
C GLU A 188 18.56 -4.77 2.53
N ILE A 189 17.48 -5.57 2.66
CA ILE A 189 17.33 -6.55 3.75
C ILE A 189 18.50 -7.54 3.78
N PHE A 190 18.97 -7.98 2.61
CA PHE A 190 20.02 -8.99 2.51
C PHE A 190 21.40 -8.44 2.12
N ASN A 191 21.51 -7.10 2.00
CA ASN A 191 22.74 -6.40 1.58
C ASN A 191 23.28 -6.92 0.23
N VAL A 192 22.41 -7.02 -0.76
CA VAL A 192 22.69 -7.49 -2.13
C VAL A 192 21.97 -6.61 -3.15
N GLU A 193 22.47 -6.59 -4.38
CA GLU A 193 21.79 -5.98 -5.51
C GLU A 193 21.02 -7.05 -6.30
N LEU A 194 19.73 -6.81 -6.59
CA LEU A 194 18.82 -7.75 -7.24
C LEU A 194 18.15 -7.07 -8.43
N ASN A 195 18.53 -7.49 -9.64
CA ASN A 195 18.12 -6.84 -10.89
C ASN A 195 17.21 -7.70 -11.77
N THR A 196 17.17 -9.01 -11.54
CA THR A 196 16.39 -9.95 -12.34
C THR A 196 15.39 -10.72 -11.48
N ARG A 197 14.34 -11.26 -12.12
CA ARG A 197 13.32 -12.08 -11.44
C ARG A 197 13.89 -13.35 -10.85
N ASP A 198 14.87 -13.95 -11.50
CA ASP A 198 15.49 -15.18 -11.00
C ASP A 198 16.37 -14.90 -9.76
N GLU A 199 17.01 -13.73 -9.69
CA GLU A 199 17.83 -13.33 -8.55
C GLU A 199 17.01 -13.10 -7.28
N VAL A 200 15.76 -12.62 -7.37
CA VAL A 200 14.92 -12.36 -6.19
C VAL A 200 14.35 -13.63 -5.56
N ILE A 201 14.17 -14.72 -6.33
CA ILE A 201 13.53 -15.96 -5.87
C ILE A 201 14.21 -16.56 -4.63
N PRO A 202 15.54 -16.73 -4.57
CA PRO A 202 16.19 -17.30 -3.37
C PRO A 202 15.97 -16.47 -2.12
N TYR A 203 15.91 -15.12 -2.25
CA TYR A 203 15.73 -14.21 -1.12
C TYR A 203 14.26 -14.14 -0.70
N ALA A 204 13.32 -14.23 -1.63
CA ALA A 204 11.90 -14.38 -1.31
C ALA A 204 11.64 -15.66 -0.49
N LYS A 205 12.29 -16.78 -0.85
CA LYS A 205 12.22 -18.03 -0.07
C LYS A 205 12.83 -17.89 1.32
N LYS A 206 13.92 -17.12 1.49
CA LYS A 206 14.46 -16.82 2.82
C LYS A 206 13.45 -16.05 3.67
N LEU A 207 12.69 -15.08 3.12
CA LEU A 207 11.64 -14.40 3.85
C LEU A 207 10.50 -15.35 4.25
N GLN A 208 10.20 -16.38 3.44
CA GLN A 208 9.27 -17.44 3.84
C GLN A 208 9.83 -18.30 4.99
N GLU A 209 11.09 -18.69 4.94
CA GLU A 209 11.76 -19.41 6.03
C GLU A 209 11.75 -18.59 7.34
N MET A 210 11.81 -17.25 7.24
CA MET A 210 11.69 -16.34 8.38
C MET A 210 10.25 -16.17 8.86
N GLY A 211 9.24 -16.61 8.10
CA GLY A 211 7.86 -16.68 8.56
C GLY A 211 6.77 -16.17 7.60
N ALA A 212 7.08 -15.41 6.56
CA ALA A 212 6.06 -14.96 5.60
C ALA A 212 5.42 -16.17 4.90
N GLN A 213 4.10 -16.19 4.74
CA GLN A 213 3.42 -17.25 4.01
C GLN A 213 3.59 -17.05 2.49
N ASN A 214 3.26 -15.87 2.00
CA ASN A 214 3.40 -15.51 0.59
C ASN A 214 4.28 -14.27 0.46
N VAL A 215 5.19 -14.26 -0.53
CA VAL A 215 6.13 -13.18 -0.78
C VAL A 215 5.95 -12.69 -2.22
N LEU A 216 5.40 -11.50 -2.39
CA LEU A 216 5.19 -10.85 -3.68
C LEU A 216 6.27 -9.77 -3.88
N ILE A 217 7.15 -9.96 -4.84
CA ILE A 217 8.22 -9.01 -5.15
C ILE A 217 7.82 -8.20 -6.38
N SER A 218 7.68 -6.89 -6.21
CA SER A 218 7.48 -5.96 -7.33
C SER A 218 8.83 -5.51 -7.91
N MET A 219 8.94 -5.44 -9.23
CA MET A 219 10.20 -5.17 -9.93
C MET A 219 10.04 -4.15 -11.07
N ALA A 220 9.14 -3.19 -10.90
CA ALA A 220 8.85 -2.16 -11.90
C ALA A 220 8.73 -2.75 -13.33
N GLY A 221 9.49 -2.23 -14.29
CA GLY A 221 9.49 -2.72 -15.67
C GLY A 221 9.90 -4.19 -15.87
N GLN A 222 10.54 -4.81 -14.89
CA GLN A 222 10.84 -6.25 -14.89
C GLN A 222 9.63 -7.12 -14.53
N GLY A 223 8.55 -6.52 -14.04
CA GLY A 223 7.34 -7.23 -13.65
C GLY A 223 7.29 -7.61 -12.18
N ALA A 224 7.00 -8.86 -11.87
CA ALA A 224 6.89 -9.32 -10.49
C ALA A 224 7.19 -10.82 -10.34
N VAL A 225 7.43 -11.22 -9.09
CA VAL A 225 7.60 -12.62 -8.67
C VAL A 225 6.75 -12.86 -7.43
N LEU A 226 5.99 -13.95 -7.39
CA LEU A 226 5.32 -14.46 -6.20
C LEU A 226 5.95 -15.80 -5.79
N VAL A 227 6.31 -15.92 -4.53
CA VAL A 227 6.61 -17.20 -3.91
C VAL A 227 5.49 -17.49 -2.90
N SER A 228 4.67 -18.51 -3.17
CA SER A 228 3.44 -18.80 -2.42
C SER A 228 3.66 -19.88 -1.34
N ASP A 229 2.74 -19.98 -0.40
CA ASP A 229 2.81 -20.92 0.75
C ASP A 229 2.76 -22.39 0.35
N ASN A 230 2.32 -22.70 -0.88
CA ASN A 230 2.40 -24.04 -1.47
C ASN A 230 3.75 -24.31 -2.21
N ASN A 231 4.74 -23.45 -2.02
CA ASN A 231 6.07 -23.47 -2.64
C ASN A 231 6.08 -23.27 -4.18
N GLU A 232 5.02 -22.78 -4.77
CA GLU A 232 5.01 -22.40 -6.18
C GLU A 232 5.73 -21.06 -6.37
N VAL A 233 6.43 -20.93 -7.50
CA VAL A 233 7.05 -19.68 -7.95
C VAL A 233 6.34 -19.26 -9.21
N ILE A 234 5.63 -18.14 -9.12
CA ILE A 234 4.91 -17.53 -10.22
C ILE A 234 5.64 -16.23 -10.59
N GLN A 235 5.94 -16.03 -11.86
CA GLN A 235 6.62 -14.83 -12.32
C GLN A 235 6.09 -14.37 -13.66
N SER A 236 6.08 -13.06 -13.88
CA SER A 236 5.68 -12.46 -15.15
C SER A 236 6.46 -11.19 -15.42
N LYS A 237 6.66 -10.87 -16.69
CA LYS A 237 7.12 -9.55 -17.12
C LYS A 237 6.03 -8.53 -16.85
N ALA A 238 6.42 -7.26 -16.71
CA ALA A 238 5.45 -6.18 -16.66
C ALA A 238 4.67 -6.11 -18.00
N PRO A 239 3.38 -5.79 -17.95
CA PRO A 239 2.64 -5.38 -19.14
C PRO A 239 3.34 -4.22 -19.83
N LYS A 240 3.21 -4.15 -21.15
CA LYS A 240 3.77 -3.03 -21.93
C LYS A 240 2.90 -1.79 -21.76
N GLY A 241 3.52 -0.65 -21.49
CA GLY A 241 2.87 0.65 -21.36
C GLY A 241 3.88 1.74 -21.05
N GLU A 242 3.46 2.97 -21.16
CA GLU A 242 4.25 4.15 -20.78
C GLU A 242 3.96 4.50 -19.32
N VAL A 243 5.02 4.63 -18.53
CA VAL A 243 4.89 5.00 -17.10
C VAL A 243 4.61 6.50 -17.02
N VAL A 244 3.45 6.83 -16.44
CA VAL A 244 2.99 8.21 -16.21
C VAL A 244 3.23 8.60 -14.74
N ASN A 245 2.89 7.69 -13.81
CA ASN A 245 3.04 7.92 -12.37
C ASN A 245 3.20 6.59 -11.62
N SER A 246 4.32 6.38 -10.96
CA SER A 246 4.58 5.15 -10.20
C SER A 246 4.01 5.15 -8.77
N VAL A 247 3.52 6.30 -8.28
CA VAL A 247 2.95 6.43 -6.93
C VAL A 247 1.67 5.59 -6.83
N GLY A 248 1.58 4.78 -5.78
CA GLY A 248 0.43 3.91 -5.54
C GLY A 248 0.39 2.62 -6.39
N ALA A 249 1.34 2.41 -7.32
CA ALA A 249 1.40 1.16 -8.11
C ALA A 249 1.60 -0.08 -7.25
N GLY A 250 2.44 0.01 -6.20
CA GLY A 250 2.65 -1.06 -5.23
C GLY A 250 1.39 -1.36 -4.41
N ASP A 251 0.69 -0.33 -3.97
CA ASP A 251 -0.57 -0.44 -3.20
C ASP A 251 -1.66 -1.06 -4.09
N SER A 252 -1.72 -0.65 -5.36
CA SER A 252 -2.63 -1.21 -6.36
C SER A 252 -2.33 -2.69 -6.64
N MET A 253 -1.06 -3.09 -6.63
CA MET A 253 -0.68 -4.50 -6.76
C MET A 253 -1.18 -5.33 -5.57
N VAL A 254 -1.10 -4.81 -4.34
CA VAL A 254 -1.67 -5.46 -3.14
C VAL A 254 -3.18 -5.59 -3.27
N ALA A 255 -3.87 -4.50 -3.61
CA ALA A 255 -5.33 -4.50 -3.77
C ALA A 255 -5.79 -5.49 -4.85
N GLY A 256 -5.15 -5.46 -6.01
CA GLY A 256 -5.43 -6.37 -7.12
C GLY A 256 -5.15 -7.84 -6.77
N PHE A 257 -4.06 -8.12 -6.04
CA PHE A 257 -3.79 -9.47 -5.55
C PHE A 257 -4.90 -9.96 -4.62
N LEU A 258 -5.31 -9.14 -3.66
CA LEU A 258 -6.38 -9.50 -2.72
C LEU A 258 -7.72 -9.70 -3.43
N ALA A 259 -8.09 -8.83 -4.37
CA ALA A 259 -9.29 -8.97 -5.18
C ALA A 259 -9.29 -10.30 -5.94
N GLY A 260 -8.22 -10.59 -6.69
CA GLY A 260 -8.11 -11.84 -7.44
C GLY A 260 -8.08 -13.09 -6.55
N TYR A 261 -7.46 -13.02 -5.38
CA TYR A 261 -7.44 -14.12 -4.40
C TYR A 261 -8.82 -14.39 -3.82
N LEU A 262 -9.56 -13.35 -3.43
CA LEU A 262 -10.91 -13.48 -2.87
C LEU A 262 -11.90 -14.06 -3.89
N GLU A 263 -11.78 -13.66 -5.15
CA GLU A 263 -12.67 -14.14 -6.22
C GLU A 263 -12.42 -15.61 -6.59
N THR A 264 -11.16 -16.05 -6.53
CA THR A 264 -10.77 -17.31 -7.18
C THR A 264 -10.12 -18.32 -6.26
N ASN A 265 -9.65 -17.90 -5.09
CA ASN A 265 -8.81 -18.69 -4.20
C ASN A 265 -7.61 -19.35 -4.93
N ASN A 266 -7.03 -18.64 -5.90
CA ASN A 266 -5.96 -19.13 -6.78
C ASN A 266 -4.84 -18.10 -6.86
N TYR A 267 -3.60 -18.52 -6.61
CA TYR A 267 -2.45 -17.62 -6.57
C TYR A 267 -2.03 -17.08 -7.94
N ASP A 268 -2.15 -17.87 -9.02
CA ASP A 268 -1.85 -17.38 -10.37
C ASP A 268 -2.76 -16.22 -10.76
N LYS A 269 -4.07 -16.40 -10.54
CA LYS A 269 -5.06 -15.37 -10.83
C LYS A 269 -4.90 -14.13 -9.94
N ALA A 270 -4.61 -14.34 -8.66
CA ALA A 270 -4.31 -13.26 -7.72
C ALA A 270 -3.06 -12.48 -8.16
N PHE A 271 -1.99 -13.17 -8.51
CA PHE A 271 -0.74 -12.59 -8.98
C PHE A 271 -0.94 -11.77 -10.26
N ILE A 272 -1.58 -12.34 -11.28
CA ILE A 272 -1.84 -11.64 -12.55
C ILE A 272 -2.72 -10.41 -12.31
N ASN A 273 -3.77 -10.53 -11.48
CA ASN A 273 -4.63 -9.39 -11.17
C ASN A 273 -3.85 -8.28 -10.44
N GLY A 274 -3.00 -8.64 -9.48
CA GLY A 274 -2.11 -7.70 -8.79
C GLY A 274 -1.15 -6.99 -9.76
N LEU A 275 -0.48 -7.74 -10.61
CA LEU A 275 0.44 -7.20 -11.63
C LEU A 275 -0.26 -6.22 -12.57
N CYS A 276 -1.47 -6.57 -13.05
CA CYS A 276 -2.26 -5.69 -13.92
C CYS A 276 -2.70 -4.42 -13.20
N CYS A 277 -3.15 -4.52 -11.92
CA CYS A 277 -3.52 -3.34 -11.14
C CYS A 277 -2.35 -2.40 -10.90
N GLY A 278 -1.18 -2.93 -10.50
CA GLY A 278 0.02 -2.12 -10.35
C GLY A 278 0.44 -1.43 -11.63
N SER A 279 0.39 -2.14 -12.76
CA SER A 279 0.71 -1.59 -14.08
C SER A 279 -0.32 -0.55 -14.54
N ALA A 280 -1.61 -0.81 -14.33
CA ALA A 280 -2.69 0.13 -14.67
C ALA A 280 -2.53 1.47 -13.93
N SER A 281 -2.21 1.43 -12.63
CA SER A 281 -1.90 2.65 -11.88
C SER A 281 -0.63 3.34 -12.36
N ALA A 282 0.39 2.59 -12.75
CA ALA A 282 1.64 3.17 -13.25
C ALA A 282 1.48 3.88 -14.61
N PHE A 283 0.50 3.50 -15.43
CA PHE A 283 0.29 4.03 -16.78
C PHE A 283 -0.68 5.22 -16.84
N GLN A 284 -1.13 5.73 -15.70
CA GLN A 284 -2.03 6.87 -15.62
C GLN A 284 -1.73 7.76 -14.41
N VAL A 285 -2.41 8.88 -14.30
CA VAL A 285 -2.23 9.81 -13.18
C VAL A 285 -2.88 9.28 -11.90
N GLY A 286 -4.04 8.62 -12.01
CA GLY A 286 -4.83 8.10 -10.90
C GLY A 286 -4.55 6.63 -10.58
N LEU A 287 -5.27 6.11 -9.59
CA LEU A 287 -5.21 4.70 -9.22
C LEU A 287 -6.06 3.85 -10.18
N ALA A 288 -5.68 2.57 -10.35
CA ALA A 288 -6.30 1.63 -11.28
C ALA A 288 -7.81 1.52 -11.08
N THR A 289 -8.55 1.58 -12.18
CA THR A 289 -9.97 1.24 -12.25
C THR A 289 -10.15 -0.19 -12.79
N LYS A 290 -11.35 -0.75 -12.65
CA LYS A 290 -11.67 -2.07 -13.18
C LYS A 290 -11.47 -2.15 -14.70
N GLU A 291 -11.84 -1.09 -15.43
CA GLU A 291 -11.69 -1.00 -16.88
C GLU A 291 -10.22 -1.03 -17.29
N ASP A 292 -9.37 -0.25 -16.61
CA ASP A 292 -7.94 -0.21 -16.88
C ASP A 292 -7.29 -1.58 -16.69
N VAL A 293 -7.62 -2.26 -15.59
CA VAL A 293 -7.12 -3.60 -15.28
C VAL A 293 -7.55 -4.63 -16.33
N GLU A 294 -8.82 -4.61 -16.75
CA GLU A 294 -9.31 -5.52 -17.79
C GLU A 294 -8.65 -5.26 -19.15
N ASN A 295 -8.37 -4.00 -19.49
CA ASN A 295 -7.66 -3.66 -20.71
C ASN A 295 -6.21 -4.18 -20.68
N ILE A 296 -5.52 -4.04 -19.56
CA ILE A 296 -4.15 -4.60 -19.38
C ILE A 296 -4.16 -6.13 -19.45
N LYS A 297 -5.14 -6.81 -18.85
CA LYS A 297 -5.25 -8.28 -18.92
C LYS A 297 -5.39 -8.79 -20.35
N LYS A 298 -6.17 -8.10 -21.20
CA LYS A 298 -6.31 -8.47 -22.62
C LYS A 298 -4.95 -8.44 -23.34
N THR A 299 -4.15 -7.39 -23.10
CA THR A 299 -2.83 -7.27 -23.73
C THR A 299 -1.83 -8.32 -23.24
N LEU A 300 -1.95 -8.82 -22.02
CA LEU A 300 -1.13 -9.92 -21.50
C LEU A 300 -1.47 -11.26 -22.12
N SER A 301 -2.74 -11.52 -22.45
CA SER A 301 -3.19 -12.78 -23.04
C SER A 301 -2.86 -12.91 -24.53
N GLU A 302 -2.52 -11.82 -25.20
CA GLU A 302 -2.18 -11.77 -26.63
C GLU A 302 -0.65 -11.90 -26.89
N ASN A 303 0.20 -11.93 -25.84
CA ASN A 303 1.65 -12.07 -25.93
C ASN A 303 2.16 -13.37 -25.31
#